data_e23bf76e15dc5d3855fc73fcb3836567
#
_entry.id   e23bf76e15dc5d3855fc73fcb3836567
#
_cell.length_a   1.000
_cell.length_b   1.000
_cell.length_c   1.000
_cell.angle_alpha   90.00
_cell.angle_beta   90.00
_cell.angle_gamma   90.00
#
_symmetry.space_group_name_H-M   'P 1'
#
loop_
_entity.id
_entity.type
_entity.pdbx_description
1 polymer ?
#
loop_
_entity_poly.entity_id
_entity_poly.type
_entity_poly.pdbx_seq_one_letter_code
_entity_poly.pdbx_strand_id
1 'polypeptide(L)'
;MNDRIRVVLADDHQLVRAGIRSLLGAFSGVEVVGEADDGATAIARVGECLPDLLLIDIAMKGMGGLVASAEIHRLYPAVRVIVLSMHADAEYVREALQVGAVGYLIKDAAPVELELALRAVMRGETWLSPSVSRQVVDGYLSRGKGGPPAADALTPRQSEILCRIAAGRGAKEIAFDLGISAKTVESHRAQIMERLDIHDVAGLTRYAIRNGLVSAAE
;
A
#
# COMPACT_ATOMS: atom_id res chain seq x y z
N MET A 1 25.52 23.46 -1.16
CA MET A 1 24.65 22.30 -0.83
C MET A 1 23.40 22.46 -1.67
N ASN A 2 23.00 21.41 -2.38
CA ASN A 2 21.83 21.48 -3.26
C ASN A 2 20.59 21.53 -2.36
N ASP A 3 19.93 22.69 -2.30
CA ASP A 3 18.83 22.96 -1.34
C ASP A 3 17.49 22.39 -1.85
N ARG A 4 17.55 21.48 -2.85
CA ARG A 4 16.38 20.91 -3.50
C ARG A 4 16.15 19.47 -3.06
N ILE A 5 14.90 19.14 -2.73
CA ILE A 5 14.43 17.78 -2.48
C ILE A 5 14.38 17.04 -3.82
N ARG A 6 15.19 16.00 -3.96
CA ARG A 6 15.27 15.18 -5.17
C ARG A 6 14.31 14.01 -5.05
N VAL A 7 13.34 13.90 -5.96
CA VAL A 7 12.25 12.96 -5.90
C VAL A 7 12.29 12.00 -7.09
N VAL A 8 12.17 10.71 -6.84
CA VAL A 8 11.79 9.70 -7.84
C VAL A 8 10.29 9.44 -7.69
N LEU A 9 9.56 9.40 -8.81
CA LEU A 9 8.11 9.16 -8.85
C LEU A 9 7.82 7.85 -9.58
N ALA A 10 7.13 6.91 -8.93
CA ALA A 10 6.75 5.62 -9.48
C ALA A 10 5.23 5.41 -9.44
N ASP A 11 4.61 5.26 -10.62
CA ASP A 11 3.18 5.02 -10.78
C ASP A 11 2.93 4.44 -12.18
N ASP A 12 2.17 3.36 -12.33
CA ASP A 12 1.91 2.74 -13.63
C ASP A 12 0.81 3.46 -14.43
N HIS A 13 0.09 4.42 -13.81
CA HIS A 13 -0.90 5.25 -14.46
C HIS A 13 -0.27 6.53 -15.03
N GLN A 14 -0.01 6.55 -16.32
CA GLN A 14 0.69 7.66 -16.99
C GLN A 14 0.08 9.04 -16.70
N LEU A 15 -1.25 9.16 -16.69
CA LEU A 15 -1.93 10.43 -16.44
C LEU A 15 -1.76 10.90 -14.99
N VAL A 16 -1.86 10.00 -14.03
CA VAL A 16 -1.64 10.28 -12.60
C VAL A 16 -0.20 10.71 -12.38
N ARG A 17 0.77 9.96 -12.91
CA ARG A 17 2.19 10.27 -12.84
C ARG A 17 2.50 11.65 -13.43
N ALA A 18 1.96 11.97 -14.61
CA ALA A 18 2.13 13.29 -15.21
C ALA A 18 1.53 14.42 -14.36
N GLY A 19 0.37 14.19 -13.76
CA GLY A 19 -0.28 15.13 -12.84
C GLY A 19 0.57 15.39 -11.59
N ILE A 20 1.01 14.33 -10.91
CA ILE A 20 1.86 14.45 -9.71
C ILE A 20 3.19 15.13 -10.06
N ARG A 21 3.82 14.78 -11.19
CA ARG A 21 5.03 15.44 -11.65
C ARG A 21 4.83 16.94 -11.85
N SER A 22 3.70 17.33 -12.44
CA SER A 22 3.36 18.74 -12.64
C SER A 22 3.22 19.49 -11.31
N LEU A 23 2.56 18.87 -10.31
CA LEU A 23 2.42 19.43 -8.97
C LEU A 23 3.78 19.59 -8.29
N LEU A 24 4.63 18.55 -8.32
CA LEU A 24 5.98 18.58 -7.76
C LEU A 24 6.84 19.67 -8.37
N GLY A 25 6.72 19.90 -9.69
CA GLY A 25 7.42 20.96 -10.41
C GLY A 25 6.98 22.39 -10.02
N ALA A 26 5.79 22.53 -9.45
CA ALA A 26 5.28 23.81 -8.94
C ALA A 26 5.77 24.11 -7.50
N PHE A 27 6.27 23.11 -6.77
CA PHE A 27 6.73 23.30 -5.40
C PHE A 27 8.16 23.84 -5.36
N SER A 28 8.35 24.92 -4.63
CA SER A 28 9.68 25.54 -4.47
C SER A 28 10.64 24.56 -3.78
N GLY A 29 11.82 24.36 -4.37
CA GLY A 29 12.85 23.50 -3.82
C GLY A 29 12.59 21.98 -4.01
N VAL A 30 11.74 21.56 -4.95
CA VAL A 30 11.50 20.15 -5.30
C VAL A 30 11.95 19.93 -6.75
N GLU A 31 12.54 18.78 -7.01
CA GLU A 31 13.00 18.36 -8.33
C GLU A 31 12.71 16.88 -8.56
N VAL A 32 11.97 16.54 -9.62
CA VAL A 32 11.76 15.15 -10.05
C VAL A 32 12.98 14.72 -10.86
N VAL A 33 13.78 13.82 -10.30
CA VAL A 33 15.05 13.35 -10.89
C VAL A 33 14.91 12.00 -11.64
N GLY A 34 13.75 11.33 -11.48
CA GLY A 34 13.46 10.06 -12.18
C GLY A 34 12.00 9.70 -12.11
N GLU A 35 11.56 8.91 -13.10
CA GLU A 35 10.21 8.33 -13.14
C GLU A 35 10.30 6.84 -13.42
N ALA A 36 9.30 6.08 -12.92
CA ALA A 36 9.14 4.65 -13.14
C ALA A 36 7.66 4.31 -13.33
N ASP A 37 7.38 3.21 -14.01
CA ASP A 37 6.03 2.69 -14.24
C ASP A 37 5.81 1.29 -13.64
N ASP A 38 6.83 0.75 -12.98
CA ASP A 38 6.75 -0.46 -12.15
C ASP A 38 7.79 -0.46 -11.02
N GLY A 39 7.68 -1.42 -10.10
CA GLY A 39 8.57 -1.51 -8.96
C GLY A 39 10.03 -1.83 -9.31
N ALA A 40 10.27 -2.64 -10.34
CA ALA A 40 11.63 -3.00 -10.76
C ALA A 40 12.37 -1.79 -11.35
N THR A 41 11.68 -1.02 -12.21
CA THR A 41 12.19 0.24 -12.75
C THR A 41 12.37 1.28 -11.64
N ALA A 42 11.48 1.32 -10.62
CA ALA A 42 11.63 2.22 -9.48
C ALA A 42 12.92 1.92 -8.70
N ILE A 43 13.24 0.66 -8.42
CA ILE A 43 14.49 0.28 -7.74
C ILE A 43 15.72 0.72 -8.58
N ALA A 44 15.70 0.47 -9.88
CA ALA A 44 16.78 0.87 -10.78
C ALA A 44 16.97 2.40 -10.77
N ARG A 45 15.89 3.18 -10.90
CA ARG A 45 15.93 4.65 -10.87
C ARG A 45 16.42 5.21 -9.54
N VAL A 46 16.02 4.60 -8.42
CA VAL A 46 16.55 4.99 -7.10
C VAL A 46 18.05 4.75 -7.02
N GLY A 47 18.55 3.62 -7.53
CA GLY A 47 19.98 3.33 -7.57
C GLY A 47 20.79 4.28 -8.47
N GLU A 48 20.23 4.69 -9.61
CA GLU A 48 20.87 5.62 -10.55
C GLU A 48 20.88 7.06 -10.03
N CYS A 49 19.74 7.50 -9.49
CA CYS A 49 19.54 8.90 -9.13
C CYS A 49 19.96 9.22 -7.69
N LEU A 50 19.95 8.24 -6.78
CA LEU A 50 20.13 8.42 -5.34
C LEU A 50 19.28 9.60 -4.82
N PRO A 51 17.94 9.52 -4.91
CA PRO A 51 17.05 10.61 -4.51
C PRO A 51 16.99 10.75 -3.00
N ASP A 52 16.47 11.88 -2.52
CA ASP A 52 16.14 12.07 -1.11
C ASP A 52 14.84 11.36 -0.74
N LEU A 53 13.92 11.25 -1.72
CA LEU A 53 12.58 10.73 -1.52
C LEU A 53 12.08 9.96 -2.74
N LEU A 54 11.38 8.86 -2.47
CA LEU A 54 10.59 8.12 -3.44
C LEU A 54 9.10 8.30 -3.13
N LEU A 55 8.33 8.74 -4.14
CA LEU A 55 6.88 8.62 -4.18
C LEU A 55 6.51 7.38 -4.98
N ILE A 56 5.78 6.43 -4.40
CA ILE A 56 5.50 5.15 -5.04
C ILE A 56 4.06 4.71 -4.88
N ASP A 57 3.41 4.36 -5.99
CA ASP A 57 2.09 3.72 -5.97
C ASP A 57 2.16 2.30 -5.44
N ILE A 58 1.19 1.89 -4.60
CA ILE A 58 1.06 0.51 -4.13
C ILE A 58 0.77 -0.44 -5.28
N ALA A 59 -0.18 -0.09 -6.16
CA ALA A 59 -0.83 -0.98 -7.10
C ALA A 59 -0.23 -0.87 -8.51
N MET A 60 1.06 -1.18 -8.65
CA MET A 60 1.71 -1.19 -9.96
C MET A 60 1.73 -2.58 -10.61
N LYS A 61 1.76 -2.62 -11.95
CA LYS A 61 1.95 -3.85 -12.72
C LYS A 61 3.32 -4.48 -12.42
N GLY A 62 3.43 -5.80 -12.62
CA GLY A 62 4.69 -6.50 -12.37
C GLY A 62 5.04 -6.55 -10.89
N MET A 63 6.10 -5.85 -10.48
CA MET A 63 6.49 -5.71 -9.08
C MET A 63 5.68 -4.60 -8.43
N GLY A 64 4.86 -4.93 -7.42
CA GLY A 64 4.06 -3.96 -6.67
C GLY A 64 4.90 -3.02 -5.81
N GLY A 65 4.33 -1.86 -5.48
CA GLY A 65 5.04 -0.80 -4.77
C GLY A 65 5.50 -1.17 -3.36
N LEU A 66 4.75 -2.00 -2.61
CA LEU A 66 5.18 -2.44 -1.28
C LEU A 66 6.43 -3.32 -1.34
N VAL A 67 6.49 -4.24 -2.32
CA VAL A 67 7.67 -5.10 -2.53
C VAL A 67 8.88 -4.26 -2.93
N ALA A 68 8.69 -3.30 -3.85
CA ALA A 68 9.74 -2.38 -4.25
C ALA A 68 10.20 -1.49 -3.07
N SER A 69 9.26 -1.01 -2.23
CA SER A 69 9.57 -0.20 -1.05
C SER A 69 10.43 -0.96 -0.04
N ALA A 70 10.09 -2.24 0.24
CA ALA A 70 10.88 -3.09 1.13
C ALA A 70 12.33 -3.26 0.62
N GLU A 71 12.49 -3.51 -0.69
CA GLU A 71 13.81 -3.70 -1.30
C GLU A 71 14.59 -2.38 -1.32
N ILE A 72 13.95 -1.24 -1.62
CA ILE A 72 14.56 0.08 -1.58
C ILE A 72 14.99 0.45 -0.16
N HIS A 73 14.13 0.20 0.83
CA HIS A 73 14.49 0.44 2.24
C HIS A 73 15.73 -0.36 2.66
N ARG A 74 15.84 -1.61 2.19
CA ARG A 74 16.98 -2.49 2.46
C ARG A 74 18.27 -2.02 1.77
N LEU A 75 18.19 -1.62 0.48
CA LEU A 75 19.35 -1.28 -0.35
C LEU A 75 19.79 0.18 -0.16
N TYR A 76 18.84 1.08 0.06
CA TYR A 76 19.05 2.52 0.10
C TYR A 76 18.37 3.15 1.32
N PRO A 77 18.81 2.82 2.55
CA PRO A 77 18.12 3.23 3.80
C PRO A 77 18.07 4.75 4.02
N ALA A 78 18.86 5.52 3.29
CA ALA A 78 18.81 6.98 3.31
C ALA A 78 17.64 7.56 2.50
N VAL A 79 17.07 6.78 1.56
CA VAL A 79 15.95 7.22 0.71
C VAL A 79 14.65 7.06 1.50
N ARG A 80 13.94 8.16 1.67
CA ARG A 80 12.63 8.16 2.33
C ARG A 80 11.55 7.70 1.35
N VAL A 81 10.61 6.91 1.81
CA VAL A 81 9.53 6.38 0.97
C VAL A 81 8.19 6.92 1.44
N ILE A 82 7.46 7.59 0.54
CA ILE A 82 6.03 7.90 0.70
C ILE A 82 5.25 7.02 -0.26
N VAL A 83 4.33 6.25 0.28
CA VAL A 83 3.43 5.41 -0.49
C VAL A 83 2.22 6.23 -0.93
N LEU A 84 1.86 6.11 -2.21
CA LEU A 84 0.65 6.66 -2.80
C LEU A 84 -0.40 5.54 -2.95
N SER A 85 -1.67 5.83 -2.65
CA SER A 85 -2.74 4.83 -2.76
C SER A 85 -4.10 5.47 -3.00
N MET A 86 -5.00 4.75 -3.68
CA MET A 86 -6.43 5.10 -3.74
C MET A 86 -7.20 4.60 -2.50
N HIS A 87 -6.55 3.80 -1.63
CA HIS A 87 -7.20 3.12 -0.51
C HIS A 87 -6.80 3.76 0.83
N ALA A 88 -7.78 4.00 1.69
CA ALA A 88 -7.57 4.54 3.03
C ALA A 88 -7.51 3.46 4.13
N ASP A 89 -7.57 2.18 3.76
CA ASP A 89 -7.64 1.07 4.71
C ASP A 89 -6.41 0.98 5.61
N ALA A 90 -6.63 0.87 6.91
CA ALA A 90 -5.57 0.81 7.93
C ALA A 90 -4.59 -0.36 7.72
N GLU A 91 -4.98 -1.41 7.00
CA GLU A 91 -4.12 -2.54 6.68
C GLU A 91 -3.02 -2.17 5.70
N TYR A 92 -3.36 -1.51 4.58
CA TYR A 92 -2.37 -1.03 3.62
C TYR A 92 -1.39 -0.04 4.25
N VAL A 93 -1.89 0.81 5.16
CA VAL A 93 -1.03 1.73 5.91
C VAL A 93 -0.05 0.97 6.78
N ARG A 94 -0.53 -0.04 7.52
CA ARG A 94 0.32 -0.87 8.36
C ARG A 94 1.37 -1.60 7.54
N GLU A 95 0.98 -2.22 6.42
CA GLU A 95 1.92 -2.90 5.52
C GLU A 95 2.97 -1.93 4.97
N ALA A 96 2.55 -0.73 4.53
CA ALA A 96 3.47 0.29 4.06
C ALA A 96 4.50 0.70 5.14
N LEU A 97 4.04 0.93 6.38
CA LEU A 97 4.93 1.28 7.50
C LEU A 97 5.85 0.11 7.87
N GLN A 98 5.37 -1.13 7.82
CA GLN A 98 6.18 -2.34 8.11
C GLN A 98 7.32 -2.53 7.11
N VAL A 99 7.12 -2.17 5.84
CA VAL A 99 8.18 -2.23 4.82
C VAL A 99 9.11 -1.01 4.82
N GLY A 100 8.98 -0.12 5.81
CA GLY A 100 9.87 1.02 6.00
C GLY A 100 9.42 2.32 5.34
N ALA A 101 8.18 2.40 4.83
CA ALA A 101 7.65 3.68 4.37
C ALA A 101 7.48 4.63 5.56
N VAL A 102 7.82 5.89 5.36
CA VAL A 102 7.70 6.97 6.34
C VAL A 102 6.52 7.90 6.05
N GLY A 103 5.80 7.63 4.96
CA GLY A 103 4.59 8.37 4.62
C GLY A 103 3.58 7.52 3.84
N TYR A 104 2.29 7.85 4.04
CA TYR A 104 1.18 7.28 3.30
C TYR A 104 0.21 8.39 2.89
N LEU A 105 0.04 8.57 1.58
CA LEU A 105 -0.75 9.63 0.99
C LEU A 105 -1.84 9.04 0.09
N ILE A 106 -3.07 9.55 0.23
CA ILE A 106 -4.17 9.21 -0.67
C ILE A 106 -4.03 9.98 -1.97
N LYS A 107 -4.20 9.32 -3.12
CA LYS A 107 -3.98 9.93 -4.46
C LYS A 107 -4.97 11.05 -4.81
N ASP A 108 -6.13 11.11 -4.17
CA ASP A 108 -7.10 12.20 -4.33
C ASP A 108 -6.90 13.33 -3.29
N ALA A 109 -5.80 13.30 -2.54
CA ALA A 109 -5.44 14.37 -1.62
C ALA A 109 -5.20 15.70 -2.36
N ALA A 110 -5.51 16.80 -1.68
CA ALA A 110 -5.27 18.12 -2.24
C ALA A 110 -3.75 18.36 -2.48
N PRO A 111 -3.37 19.14 -3.50
CA PRO A 111 -1.95 19.44 -3.78
C PRO A 111 -1.17 19.97 -2.57
N VAL A 112 -1.82 20.75 -1.70
CA VAL A 112 -1.23 21.25 -0.45
C VAL A 112 -0.83 20.12 0.49
N GLU A 113 -1.60 19.02 0.53
CA GLU A 113 -1.30 17.87 1.37
C GLU A 113 -0.03 17.15 0.88
N LEU A 114 0.14 17.02 -0.43
CA LEU A 114 1.36 16.45 -1.01
C LEU A 114 2.60 17.27 -0.62
N GLU A 115 2.53 18.61 -0.70
CA GLU A 115 3.64 19.47 -0.31
C GLU A 115 3.97 19.35 1.18
N LEU A 116 2.96 19.35 2.04
CA LEU A 116 3.12 19.16 3.49
C LEU A 116 3.75 17.81 3.83
N ALA A 117 3.30 16.74 3.18
CA ALA A 117 3.85 15.40 3.36
C ALA A 117 5.35 15.34 3.01
N LEU A 118 5.73 15.88 1.85
CA LEU A 118 7.13 15.97 1.43
C LEU A 118 7.99 16.67 2.48
N ARG A 119 7.56 17.86 2.91
CA ARG A 119 8.32 18.67 3.87
C ARG A 119 8.40 18.01 5.25
N ALA A 120 7.31 17.39 5.73
CA ALA A 120 7.29 16.67 7.01
C ALA A 120 8.26 15.49 6.99
N VAL A 121 8.19 14.66 5.94
CA VAL A 121 9.06 13.50 5.79
C VAL A 121 10.54 13.91 5.68
N MET A 122 10.84 15.01 5.00
CA MET A 122 12.21 15.53 4.92
C MET A 122 12.75 16.03 6.26
N ARG A 123 11.88 16.41 7.21
CA ARG A 123 12.28 16.73 8.60
C ARG A 123 12.43 15.46 9.49
N GLY A 124 12.18 14.28 8.93
CA GLY A 124 12.21 13.02 9.68
C GLY A 124 10.89 12.69 10.41
N GLU A 125 9.81 13.38 10.09
CA GLU A 125 8.47 13.12 10.62
C GLU A 125 7.78 12.03 9.78
N THR A 126 6.86 11.27 10.38
CA THR A 126 5.97 10.37 9.65
C THR A 126 4.72 11.13 9.20
N TRP A 127 4.30 10.93 7.95
CA TRP A 127 3.09 11.54 7.41
C TRP A 127 2.03 10.48 7.07
N LEU A 128 0.83 10.68 7.58
CA LEU A 128 -0.35 9.91 7.18
C LEU A 128 -1.45 10.87 6.76
N SER A 129 -2.08 10.63 5.61
CA SER A 129 -3.25 11.41 5.20
C SER A 129 -4.29 11.48 6.32
N PRO A 130 -4.95 12.62 6.56
CA PRO A 130 -5.89 12.79 7.67
C PRO A 130 -7.02 11.76 7.69
N SER A 131 -7.51 11.34 6.52
CA SER A 131 -8.52 10.29 6.37
C SER A 131 -8.03 8.93 6.86
N VAL A 132 -6.75 8.66 6.69
CA VAL A 132 -6.09 7.41 7.10
C VAL A 132 -5.72 7.43 8.58
N SER A 133 -5.21 8.55 9.08
CA SER A 133 -4.77 8.70 10.48
C SER A 133 -5.88 8.32 11.45
N ARG A 134 -7.12 8.74 11.19
CA ARG A 134 -8.28 8.40 12.03
C ARG A 134 -8.52 6.90 12.08
N GLN A 135 -8.50 6.22 10.93
CA GLN A 135 -8.73 4.77 10.86
C GLN A 135 -7.62 3.97 11.57
N VAL A 136 -6.38 4.42 11.48
CA VAL A 136 -5.25 3.79 12.20
C VAL A 136 -5.44 3.94 13.72
N VAL A 137 -5.80 5.13 14.19
CA VAL A 137 -6.07 5.40 15.61
C VAL A 137 -7.27 4.59 16.12
N ASP A 138 -8.37 4.58 15.38
CA ASP A 138 -9.58 3.82 15.73
C ASP A 138 -9.28 2.31 15.74
N GLY A 139 -8.51 1.81 14.80
CA GLY A 139 -8.04 0.42 14.77
C GLY A 139 -7.13 0.07 15.94
N TYR A 140 -6.30 0.99 16.41
CA TYR A 140 -5.47 0.81 17.60
C TYR A 140 -6.30 0.83 18.90
N LEU A 141 -7.22 1.78 19.03
CA LEU A 141 -8.10 1.89 20.20
C LEU A 141 -9.07 0.72 20.32
N SER A 142 -9.53 0.18 19.19
CA SER A 142 -10.39 -1.02 19.16
C SER A 142 -9.66 -2.27 19.65
N ARG A 143 -8.35 -2.36 19.39
CA ARG A 143 -7.49 -3.45 19.89
C ARG A 143 -7.23 -3.36 21.40
N GLY A 144 -7.30 -2.18 21.98
CA GLY A 144 -7.15 -1.99 23.44
C GLY A 144 -8.30 -2.51 24.28
N LYS A 145 -9.44 -2.87 23.67
CA LYS A 145 -10.63 -3.40 24.37
C LYS A 145 -10.83 -4.92 24.27
N GLY A 146 -9.99 -5.59 23.51
CA GLY A 146 -9.96 -7.06 23.43
C GLY A 146 -8.51 -7.50 23.34
N GLY A 147 -8.12 -8.53 24.06
CA GLY A 147 -6.76 -9.05 24.20
C GLY A 147 -6.00 -9.23 22.87
N PRO A 148 -4.74 -9.71 22.89
CA PRO A 148 -3.94 -9.86 21.68
C PRO A 148 -4.79 -10.55 20.61
N PRO A 149 -4.77 -10.07 19.34
CA PRO A 149 -5.49 -10.76 18.27
C PRO A 149 -5.03 -12.21 18.31
N ALA A 150 -5.99 -13.13 18.38
CA ALA A 150 -5.67 -14.54 18.18
C ALA A 150 -4.84 -14.61 16.88
N ALA A 151 -3.73 -15.34 16.90
CA ALA A 151 -2.82 -15.44 15.76
C ALA A 151 -3.55 -15.81 14.44
N ASP A 152 -4.77 -16.33 14.58
CA ASP A 152 -5.64 -16.83 13.51
C ASP A 152 -6.70 -15.80 13.01
N ALA A 153 -6.78 -14.58 13.59
CA ALA A 153 -7.79 -13.61 13.17
C ALA A 153 -7.41 -12.97 11.82
N LEU A 154 -8.26 -13.18 10.81
CA LEU A 154 -8.14 -12.51 9.52
C LEU A 154 -8.40 -11.01 9.66
N THR A 155 -7.71 -10.22 8.85
CA THR A 155 -7.99 -8.79 8.76
C THR A 155 -9.34 -8.57 8.06
N PRO A 156 -9.97 -7.39 8.20
CA PRO A 156 -11.20 -7.05 7.48
C PRO A 156 -11.09 -7.30 5.97
N ARG A 157 -9.96 -6.93 5.37
CA ARG A 157 -9.71 -7.11 3.93
C ARG A 157 -9.55 -8.58 3.55
N GLN A 158 -8.82 -9.33 4.36
CA GLN A 158 -8.67 -10.78 4.17
C GLN A 158 -10.01 -11.50 4.35
N SER A 159 -10.83 -11.10 5.32
CA SER A 159 -12.19 -11.62 5.49
C SER A 159 -13.07 -11.31 4.29
N GLU A 160 -13.01 -10.10 3.76
CA GLU A 160 -13.76 -9.69 2.56
C GLU A 160 -13.36 -10.50 1.32
N ILE A 161 -12.07 -10.73 1.11
CA ILE A 161 -11.56 -11.57 0.02
C ILE A 161 -11.95 -13.03 0.24
N LEU A 162 -11.83 -13.53 1.47
CA LEU A 162 -12.25 -14.90 1.81
C LEU A 162 -13.74 -15.13 1.54
N CYS A 163 -14.61 -14.18 1.88
CA CYS A 163 -16.05 -14.27 1.57
C CYS A 163 -16.30 -14.41 0.07
N ARG A 164 -15.58 -13.65 -0.77
CA ARG A 164 -15.71 -13.73 -2.23
C ARG A 164 -15.15 -15.05 -2.80
N ILE A 165 -14.02 -15.52 -2.26
CA ILE A 165 -13.48 -16.86 -2.61
C ILE A 165 -14.50 -17.95 -2.26
N ALA A 166 -15.09 -17.89 -1.06
CA ALA A 166 -16.09 -18.84 -0.61
C ALA A 166 -17.39 -18.79 -1.43
N ALA A 167 -17.71 -17.60 -1.99
CA ALA A 167 -18.80 -17.43 -2.95
C ALA A 167 -18.45 -17.89 -4.39
N GLY A 168 -17.29 -18.54 -4.60
CA GLY A 168 -16.85 -19.08 -5.88
C GLY A 168 -16.29 -18.05 -6.87
N ARG A 169 -16.01 -16.81 -6.44
CA ARG A 169 -15.45 -15.78 -7.31
C ARG A 169 -13.97 -16.06 -7.63
N GLY A 170 -13.61 -15.86 -8.90
CA GLY A 170 -12.23 -15.95 -9.36
C GLY A 170 -11.41 -14.71 -9.01
N ALA A 171 -10.08 -14.82 -8.95
CA ALA A 171 -9.20 -13.73 -8.59
C ALA A 171 -9.37 -12.46 -9.46
N LYS A 172 -9.68 -12.63 -10.75
CA LYS A 172 -9.95 -11.49 -11.65
C LYS A 172 -11.26 -10.76 -11.32
N GLU A 173 -12.31 -11.49 -10.95
CA GLU A 173 -13.60 -10.92 -10.55
C GLU A 173 -13.46 -10.19 -9.21
N ILE A 174 -12.79 -10.83 -8.24
CA ILE A 174 -12.51 -10.23 -6.93
C ILE A 174 -11.69 -8.94 -7.10
N ALA A 175 -10.68 -8.97 -7.98
CA ALA A 175 -9.86 -7.82 -8.28
C ALA A 175 -10.66 -6.65 -8.86
N PHE A 176 -11.57 -6.96 -9.80
CA PHE A 176 -12.47 -5.97 -10.39
C PHE A 176 -13.43 -5.36 -9.34
N ASP A 177 -14.11 -6.21 -8.55
CA ASP A 177 -15.05 -5.80 -7.51
C ASP A 177 -14.39 -4.92 -6.42
N LEU A 178 -13.12 -5.15 -6.15
CA LEU A 178 -12.37 -4.51 -5.08
C LEU A 178 -11.44 -3.38 -5.55
N GLY A 179 -11.38 -3.12 -6.85
CA GLY A 179 -10.53 -2.09 -7.44
C GLY A 179 -9.02 -2.32 -7.25
N ILE A 180 -8.58 -3.59 -7.20
CA ILE A 180 -7.18 -3.99 -7.00
C ILE A 180 -6.70 -4.90 -8.13
N SER A 181 -5.41 -5.21 -8.18
CA SER A 181 -4.89 -6.15 -9.16
C SER A 181 -5.20 -7.61 -8.80
N ALA A 182 -5.35 -8.48 -9.81
CA ALA A 182 -5.51 -9.92 -9.58
C ALA A 182 -4.32 -10.51 -8.79
N LYS A 183 -3.11 -9.97 -9.00
CA LYS A 183 -1.91 -10.36 -8.26
C LYS A 183 -2.03 -10.00 -6.77
N THR A 184 -2.62 -8.85 -6.45
CA THR A 184 -2.88 -8.44 -5.05
C THR A 184 -3.88 -9.39 -4.39
N VAL A 185 -4.93 -9.83 -5.11
CA VAL A 185 -5.88 -10.84 -4.60
C VAL A 185 -5.18 -12.17 -4.33
N GLU A 186 -4.30 -12.62 -5.23
CA GLU A 186 -3.53 -13.85 -5.03
C GLU A 186 -2.56 -13.76 -3.84
N SER A 187 -1.95 -12.59 -3.64
CA SER A 187 -1.11 -12.32 -2.45
C SER A 187 -1.92 -12.45 -1.15
N HIS A 188 -3.08 -11.80 -1.09
CA HIS A 188 -3.98 -11.94 0.07
C HIS A 188 -4.45 -13.39 0.27
N ARG A 189 -4.76 -14.12 -0.82
CA ARG A 189 -5.14 -15.54 -0.74
C ARG A 189 -4.02 -16.37 -0.13
N ALA A 190 -2.79 -16.17 -0.56
CA ALA A 190 -1.63 -16.87 0.01
C ALA A 190 -1.46 -16.57 1.50
N GLN A 191 -1.56 -15.30 1.90
CA GLN A 191 -1.49 -14.89 3.30
C GLN A 191 -2.63 -15.47 4.16
N ILE A 192 -3.86 -15.54 3.62
CA ILE A 192 -5.01 -16.17 4.29
C ILE A 192 -4.76 -17.65 4.50
N MET A 193 -4.28 -18.34 3.47
CA MET A 193 -3.96 -19.77 3.53
C MET A 193 -2.88 -20.07 4.57
N GLU A 194 -1.80 -19.30 4.57
CA GLU A 194 -0.71 -19.40 5.54
C GLU A 194 -1.20 -19.13 6.98
N ARG A 195 -1.98 -18.05 7.17
CA ARG A 195 -2.48 -17.64 8.50
C ARG A 195 -3.45 -18.64 9.10
N LEU A 196 -4.29 -19.28 8.28
CA LEU A 196 -5.29 -20.26 8.72
C LEU A 196 -4.78 -21.70 8.68
N ASP A 197 -3.54 -21.92 8.20
CA ASP A 197 -2.97 -23.24 7.92
C ASP A 197 -3.90 -24.10 7.03
N ILE A 198 -4.47 -23.45 6.00
CA ILE A 198 -5.39 -24.08 5.03
C ILE A 198 -4.80 -23.91 3.63
N HIS A 199 -4.56 -25.04 2.94
CA HIS A 199 -3.81 -25.05 1.69
C HIS A 199 -4.66 -25.26 0.43
N ASP A 200 -6.00 -25.27 0.56
CA ASP A 200 -6.92 -25.43 -0.57
C ASP A 200 -8.17 -24.54 -0.45
N VAL A 201 -8.79 -24.24 -1.60
CA VAL A 201 -9.96 -23.37 -1.67
C VAL A 201 -11.18 -23.98 -0.96
N ALA A 202 -11.35 -25.30 -1.03
CA ALA A 202 -12.46 -25.98 -0.36
C ALA A 202 -12.34 -25.88 1.17
N GLY A 203 -11.12 -25.92 1.70
CA GLY A 203 -10.82 -25.67 3.11
C GLY A 203 -11.16 -24.22 3.51
N LEU A 204 -10.79 -23.24 2.69
CA LEU A 204 -11.15 -21.85 2.91
C LEU A 204 -12.67 -21.64 2.92
N THR A 205 -13.38 -22.28 1.99
CA THR A 205 -14.85 -22.21 1.94
C THR A 205 -15.50 -22.83 3.19
N ARG A 206 -15.04 -24.00 3.61
CA ARG A 206 -15.51 -24.62 4.86
C ARG A 206 -15.23 -23.76 6.09
N TYR A 207 -14.06 -23.13 6.15
CA TYR A 207 -13.72 -22.20 7.22
C TYR A 207 -14.66 -21.00 7.25
N ALA A 208 -14.94 -20.38 6.10
CA ALA A 208 -15.83 -19.23 5.98
C ALA A 208 -17.27 -19.56 6.44
N ILE A 209 -17.80 -20.73 6.04
CA ILE A 209 -19.12 -21.20 6.47
C ILE A 209 -19.13 -21.45 7.98
N ARG A 210 -18.15 -22.19 8.51
CA ARG A 210 -18.09 -22.55 9.94
C ARG A 210 -18.00 -21.33 10.85
N ASN A 211 -17.36 -20.25 10.39
CA ASN A 211 -17.21 -18.99 11.16
C ASN A 211 -18.31 -17.97 10.83
N GLY A 212 -19.35 -18.33 10.06
CA GLY A 212 -20.48 -17.45 9.76
C GLY A 212 -20.14 -16.28 8.85
N LEU A 213 -19.01 -16.33 8.15
CA LEU A 213 -18.60 -15.30 7.19
C LEU A 213 -19.43 -15.33 5.90
N VAL A 214 -19.90 -16.51 5.52
CA VAL A 214 -20.86 -16.73 4.43
C VAL A 214 -21.88 -17.78 4.88
N SER A 215 -23.15 -17.63 4.43
CA SER A 215 -24.14 -18.69 4.61
C SER A 215 -23.87 -19.82 3.62
N ALA A 216 -24.03 -21.07 4.05
CA ALA A 216 -24.12 -22.16 3.11
C ALA A 216 -25.35 -21.92 2.23
N ALA A 217 -25.15 -21.45 1.00
CA ALA A 217 -26.22 -21.38 0.02
C ALA A 217 -26.61 -22.82 -0.35
N GLU A 218 -27.92 -23.09 -0.37
CA GLU A 218 -28.51 -24.30 -0.88
C GLU A 218 -28.11 -24.59 -2.34
#